data_eb155b8347ccf66e710fc0c8e82aa4b1
#
_entry.id   eb155b8347ccf66e710fc0c8e82aa4b1
#
_cell.length_a   1.000
_cell.length_b   1.000
_cell.length_c   1.000
_cell.angle_alpha   90.00
_cell.angle_beta   90.00
_cell.angle_gamma   90.00
#
_symmetry.space_group_name_H-M   'P 1'
#
loop_
_entity.id
_entity.type
_entity.pdbx_description
1 polymer ?
#
loop_
_entity_poly.entity_id
_entity_poly.type
_entity_poly.pdbx_seq_one_letter_code
_entity_poly.pdbx_strand_id
1 'polypeptide(L)'
;EDAVILPTVHACLAQDYPDDRYDVVVISDHMQPETNAVLSSLPIKLLQVDFEKSTNTKSLQAALGYLDKAAYDIALVIDADNIIAPSYLSELNDAFSVSGVRVVQTHRVAKNLNTGMAYLDAISEEINNSIFRLGHVNLGMSAALIGSGMAFEYPLFYDAMMDNTSVGGFDRVLEMKLLYKGIHIHYLPDTIVRDEKIQKANSFYRQRRRWLSAQYYSFFEFANHLLPAIRSRKWDFCDKLYQQISLSRVLLLGFVFIISLAHSLFASPS
;
A
#
# COMPACT_ATOMS: atom_id res chain seq x y z
N GLU A 1 4.49 6.62 -16.42
CA GLU A 1 4.68 5.18 -16.14
C GLU A 1 5.56 4.50 -17.21
N ASP A 2 5.53 4.95 -18.47
CA ASP A 2 6.24 4.36 -19.61
C ASP A 2 7.73 4.05 -19.35
N ALA A 3 8.42 4.94 -18.64
CA ALA A 3 9.86 4.81 -18.38
C ALA A 3 10.22 3.70 -17.33
N VAL A 4 9.25 3.24 -16.53
CA VAL A 4 9.52 2.38 -15.37
C VAL A 4 8.81 1.03 -15.43
N ILE A 5 7.78 0.88 -16.26
CA ILE A 5 6.92 -0.32 -16.27
C ILE A 5 7.66 -1.59 -16.75
N LEU A 6 8.51 -1.48 -17.77
CA LEU A 6 9.17 -2.65 -18.35
C LEU A 6 10.10 -3.39 -17.37
N PRO A 7 10.97 -2.72 -16.60
CA PRO A 7 11.74 -3.39 -15.55
C PRO A 7 10.86 -4.10 -14.51
N THR A 8 9.73 -3.52 -14.14
CA THR A 8 8.77 -4.12 -13.19
C THR A 8 8.15 -5.38 -13.78
N VAL A 9 7.65 -5.32 -15.02
CA VAL A 9 7.06 -6.48 -15.71
C VAL A 9 8.10 -7.60 -15.86
N HIS A 10 9.33 -7.28 -16.24
CA HIS A 10 10.40 -8.28 -16.32
C HIS A 10 10.71 -8.92 -14.95
N ALA A 11 10.71 -8.15 -13.86
CA ALA A 11 10.89 -8.70 -12.52
C ALA A 11 9.71 -9.60 -12.11
N CYS A 12 8.49 -9.26 -12.50
CA CYS A 12 7.31 -10.09 -12.26
C CYS A 12 7.31 -11.39 -13.10
N LEU A 13 7.89 -11.37 -14.30
CA LEU A 13 8.01 -12.56 -15.15
C LEU A 13 9.22 -13.45 -14.79
N ALA A 14 10.20 -12.92 -14.05
CA ALA A 14 11.43 -13.63 -13.66
C ALA A 14 11.31 -14.24 -12.24
N GLN A 15 10.16 -14.82 -11.92
CA GLN A 15 9.94 -15.42 -10.59
C GLN A 15 10.38 -16.90 -10.58
N ASP A 16 11.01 -17.33 -9.47
CA ASP A 16 11.28 -18.74 -9.17
C ASP A 16 9.97 -19.43 -8.70
N TYR A 17 8.98 -19.46 -9.59
CA TYR A 17 7.65 -20.02 -9.36
C TYR A 17 7.12 -20.62 -10.67
N PRO A 18 6.32 -21.69 -10.64
CA PRO A 18 5.83 -22.32 -11.88
C PRO A 18 5.04 -21.34 -12.74
N ASP A 19 5.43 -21.20 -14.02
CA ASP A 19 4.85 -20.24 -14.97
C ASP A 19 3.33 -20.46 -15.22
N ASP A 20 2.86 -21.70 -15.04
CA ASP A 20 1.45 -22.07 -15.16
C ASP A 20 0.60 -21.80 -13.91
N ARG A 21 1.22 -21.24 -12.86
CA ARG A 21 0.60 -20.98 -11.57
C ARG A 21 0.38 -19.51 -11.27
N TYR A 22 0.81 -18.60 -12.13
CA TYR A 22 0.57 -17.17 -11.96
C TYR A 22 0.40 -16.45 -13.30
N ASP A 23 -0.29 -15.35 -13.26
CA ASP A 23 -0.42 -14.41 -14.36
C ASP A 23 0.07 -13.03 -13.96
N VAL A 24 0.77 -12.35 -14.85
CA VAL A 24 1.09 -10.94 -14.73
C VAL A 24 0.03 -10.14 -15.48
N VAL A 25 -0.72 -9.31 -14.76
CA VAL A 25 -1.77 -8.45 -15.33
C VAL A 25 -1.30 -7.01 -15.29
N VAL A 26 -1.12 -6.40 -16.46
CA VAL A 26 -0.74 -4.99 -16.58
C VAL A 26 -1.95 -4.17 -16.99
N ILE A 27 -2.24 -3.12 -16.22
CA ILE A 27 -3.31 -2.16 -16.53
C ILE A 27 -2.67 -0.92 -17.11
N SER A 28 -2.83 -0.75 -18.41
CA SER A 28 -2.29 0.39 -19.16
C SER A 28 -3.37 1.45 -19.29
N ASP A 29 -3.18 2.57 -18.59
CA ASP A 29 -4.06 3.74 -18.65
C ASP A 29 -3.26 4.93 -19.20
N HIS A 30 -3.59 5.37 -20.43
CA HIS A 30 -2.90 6.45 -21.17
C HIS A 30 -1.40 6.23 -21.41
N MET A 31 -0.90 4.98 -21.47
CA MET A 31 0.49 4.70 -21.84
C MET A 31 0.70 4.94 -23.35
N GLN A 32 1.95 5.25 -23.71
CA GLN A 32 2.32 5.48 -25.11
C GLN A 32 2.09 4.22 -25.96
N PRO A 33 1.71 4.38 -27.26
CA PRO A 33 1.49 3.24 -28.16
C PRO A 33 2.72 2.32 -28.26
N GLU A 34 3.93 2.89 -28.25
CA GLU A 34 5.19 2.16 -28.31
C GLU A 34 5.37 1.26 -27.08
N THR A 35 5.05 1.78 -25.88
CA THR A 35 5.07 1.02 -24.63
C THR A 35 4.07 -0.13 -24.68
N ASN A 36 2.85 0.14 -25.12
CA ASN A 36 1.81 -0.87 -25.27
C ASN A 36 2.19 -1.96 -26.29
N ALA A 37 2.86 -1.59 -27.39
CA ALA A 37 3.33 -2.55 -28.37
C ALA A 37 4.37 -3.52 -27.79
N VAL A 38 5.32 -3.00 -26.99
CA VAL A 38 6.30 -3.84 -26.27
C VAL A 38 5.62 -4.73 -25.25
N LEU A 39 4.73 -4.19 -24.43
CA LEU A 39 3.99 -4.95 -23.41
C LEU A 39 3.15 -6.08 -24.03
N SER A 40 2.52 -5.83 -25.18
CA SER A 40 1.73 -6.83 -25.90
C SER A 40 2.55 -8.00 -26.45
N SER A 41 3.87 -7.85 -26.58
CA SER A 41 4.77 -8.93 -27.01
C SER A 41 5.23 -9.84 -25.87
N LEU A 42 4.97 -9.46 -24.62
CA LEU A 42 5.34 -10.23 -23.43
C LEU A 42 4.25 -11.21 -23.03
N PRO A 43 4.58 -12.31 -22.31
CA PRO A 43 3.61 -13.29 -21.83
C PRO A 43 2.82 -12.76 -20.61
N ILE A 44 2.04 -11.68 -20.83
CA ILE A 44 1.25 -10.99 -19.81
C ILE A 44 -0.20 -10.81 -20.27
N LYS A 45 -1.09 -10.54 -19.35
CA LYS A 45 -2.45 -10.05 -19.63
C LYS A 45 -2.44 -8.53 -19.64
N LEU A 46 -2.41 -7.92 -20.81
CA LEU A 46 -2.44 -6.46 -20.98
C LEU A 46 -3.87 -5.95 -21.10
N LEU A 47 -4.32 -5.19 -20.12
CA LEU A 47 -5.61 -4.51 -20.11
C LEU A 47 -5.40 -3.02 -20.40
N GLN A 48 -5.76 -2.59 -21.61
CA GLN A 48 -5.73 -1.18 -21.98
C GLN A 48 -7.04 -0.51 -21.59
N VAL A 49 -6.97 0.57 -20.84
CA VAL A 49 -8.11 1.38 -20.39
C VAL A 49 -7.84 2.86 -20.67
N ASP A 50 -8.92 3.64 -20.74
CA ASP A 50 -8.87 5.08 -21.01
C ASP A 50 -9.86 5.77 -20.07
N PHE A 51 -9.39 6.18 -18.89
CA PHE A 51 -10.24 6.85 -17.91
C PHE A 51 -10.10 8.38 -18.03
N GLU A 52 -11.18 9.10 -18.16
CA GLU A 52 -11.18 10.57 -18.08
C GLU A 52 -10.48 11.09 -16.82
N LYS A 53 -10.65 10.37 -15.68
CA LYS A 53 -9.94 10.61 -14.43
C LYS A 53 -9.41 9.28 -13.90
N SER A 54 -8.11 9.08 -14.10
CA SER A 54 -7.38 7.88 -13.69
C SER A 54 -7.26 7.80 -12.15
N THR A 55 -7.55 6.62 -11.61
CA THR A 55 -7.31 6.29 -10.20
C THR A 55 -6.91 4.83 -10.08
N ASN A 56 -6.06 4.49 -9.10
CA ASN A 56 -5.70 3.10 -8.83
C ASN A 56 -6.94 2.24 -8.54
N THR A 57 -7.95 2.80 -7.90
CA THR A 57 -9.23 2.11 -7.65
C THR A 57 -9.89 1.65 -8.94
N LYS A 58 -10.06 2.55 -9.91
CA LYS A 58 -10.67 2.22 -11.21
C LYS A 58 -9.86 1.21 -12.00
N SER A 59 -8.52 1.37 -12.01
CA SER A 59 -7.62 0.44 -12.68
C SER A 59 -7.74 -0.97 -12.09
N LEU A 60 -7.67 -1.10 -10.77
CA LEU A 60 -7.84 -2.40 -10.10
C LEU A 60 -9.23 -2.99 -10.31
N GLN A 61 -10.29 -2.19 -10.25
CA GLN A 61 -11.66 -2.66 -10.55
C GLN A 61 -11.82 -3.13 -11.99
N ALA A 62 -11.21 -2.45 -12.96
CA ALA A 62 -11.22 -2.88 -14.35
C ALA A 62 -10.51 -4.23 -14.54
N ALA A 63 -9.36 -4.43 -13.89
CA ALA A 63 -8.66 -5.71 -13.91
C ALA A 63 -9.48 -6.82 -13.27
N LEU A 64 -10.09 -6.57 -12.11
CA LEU A 64 -10.94 -7.53 -11.42
C LEU A 64 -12.20 -7.88 -12.23
N GLY A 65 -12.78 -6.90 -12.93
CA GLY A 65 -13.91 -7.13 -13.85
C GLY A 65 -13.54 -7.91 -15.12
N TYR A 66 -12.25 -7.87 -15.51
CA TYR A 66 -11.73 -8.63 -16.64
C TYR A 66 -11.38 -10.09 -16.27
N LEU A 67 -10.94 -10.31 -15.02
CA LEU A 67 -10.51 -11.61 -14.53
C LEU A 67 -11.68 -12.38 -13.89
N ASP A 68 -11.69 -13.71 -14.09
CA ASP A 68 -12.66 -14.56 -13.41
C ASP A 68 -12.37 -14.62 -11.90
N LYS A 69 -13.40 -14.37 -11.08
CA LYS A 69 -13.31 -14.43 -9.62
C LYS A 69 -12.87 -15.80 -9.08
N ALA A 70 -13.14 -16.88 -9.81
CA ALA A 70 -12.81 -18.23 -9.42
C ALA A 70 -11.44 -18.72 -9.95
N ALA A 71 -10.75 -17.90 -10.76
CA ALA A 71 -9.55 -18.35 -11.46
C ALA A 71 -8.28 -18.31 -10.59
N TYR A 72 -8.30 -17.59 -9.48
CA TYR A 72 -7.09 -17.35 -8.67
C TYR A 72 -7.35 -17.55 -7.18
N ASP A 73 -6.31 -17.95 -6.46
CA ASP A 73 -6.33 -18.07 -5.00
C ASP A 73 -5.84 -16.78 -4.34
N ILE A 74 -4.82 -16.13 -4.92
CA ILE A 74 -4.13 -14.98 -4.35
C ILE A 74 -4.05 -13.85 -5.40
N ALA A 75 -4.29 -12.61 -4.96
CA ALA A 75 -3.99 -11.39 -5.70
C ALA A 75 -2.80 -10.68 -5.06
N LEU A 76 -1.81 -10.31 -5.87
CA LEU A 76 -0.68 -9.46 -5.48
C LEU A 76 -0.80 -8.11 -6.21
N VAL A 77 -0.73 -7.01 -5.47
CA VAL A 77 -0.73 -5.64 -6.02
C VAL A 77 0.68 -5.08 -5.97
N ILE A 78 1.19 -4.70 -7.14
CA ILE A 78 2.53 -4.11 -7.34
C ILE A 78 2.38 -2.80 -8.11
N ASP A 79 3.04 -1.72 -7.66
CA ASP A 79 3.10 -0.46 -8.41
C ASP A 79 4.02 -0.59 -9.64
N ALA A 80 3.78 0.24 -10.65
CA ALA A 80 4.43 0.17 -11.96
C ALA A 80 5.95 0.43 -11.95
N ASP A 81 6.49 0.95 -10.86
CA ASP A 81 7.91 1.26 -10.65
C ASP A 81 8.61 0.32 -9.67
N ASN A 82 7.89 -0.67 -9.16
CA ASN A 82 8.40 -1.58 -8.14
C ASN A 82 9.19 -2.75 -8.73
N ILE A 83 10.21 -3.20 -8.00
CA ILE A 83 11.01 -4.37 -8.34
C ILE A 83 10.93 -5.39 -7.20
N ILE A 84 10.63 -6.62 -7.55
CA ILE A 84 10.57 -7.77 -6.64
C ILE A 84 11.70 -8.77 -6.95
N ALA A 85 12.11 -9.53 -5.93
CA ALA A 85 13.11 -10.58 -6.08
C ALA A 85 12.51 -11.83 -6.74
N PRO A 86 13.33 -12.71 -7.37
CA PRO A 86 12.83 -13.96 -7.96
C PRO A 86 12.09 -14.88 -6.98
N SER A 87 12.46 -14.90 -5.70
CA SER A 87 11.82 -15.69 -4.64
C SER A 87 10.48 -15.15 -4.13
N TYR A 88 10.06 -13.97 -4.60
CA TYR A 88 8.97 -13.22 -3.98
C TYR A 88 7.62 -13.97 -3.99
N LEU A 89 7.25 -14.63 -5.10
CA LEU A 89 6.01 -15.39 -5.19
C LEU A 89 6.06 -16.66 -4.34
N SER A 90 7.20 -17.35 -4.26
CA SER A 90 7.35 -18.53 -3.39
C SER A 90 7.24 -18.15 -1.91
N GLU A 91 7.86 -17.04 -1.49
CA GLU A 91 7.75 -16.52 -0.12
C GLU A 91 6.28 -16.15 0.24
N LEU A 92 5.55 -15.53 -0.68
CA LEU A 92 4.12 -15.27 -0.50
C LEU A 92 3.30 -16.55 -0.41
N ASN A 93 3.55 -17.53 -1.29
CA ASN A 93 2.86 -18.80 -1.27
C ASN A 93 3.05 -19.52 0.07
N ASP A 94 4.27 -19.52 0.60
CA ASP A 94 4.57 -20.09 1.92
C ASP A 94 3.80 -19.38 3.05
N ALA A 95 3.72 -18.05 2.99
CA ALA A 95 2.95 -17.29 3.97
C ALA A 95 1.44 -17.64 3.92
N PHE A 96 0.85 -17.75 2.72
CA PHE A 96 -0.56 -18.11 2.56
C PHE A 96 -0.85 -19.59 2.85
N SER A 97 0.18 -20.45 2.90
CA SER A 97 0.02 -21.85 3.34
C SER A 97 -0.25 -21.98 4.85
N VAL A 98 0.07 -20.92 5.62
CA VAL A 98 -0.22 -20.87 7.05
C VAL A 98 -1.72 -20.61 7.28
N SER A 99 -2.35 -21.46 8.07
CA SER A 99 -3.77 -21.35 8.36
C SER A 99 -4.14 -19.99 8.97
N GLY A 100 -5.14 -19.34 8.39
CA GLY A 100 -5.67 -18.05 8.84
C GLY A 100 -5.01 -16.82 8.20
N VAL A 101 -3.93 -16.98 7.43
CA VAL A 101 -3.35 -15.88 6.66
C VAL A 101 -4.22 -15.62 5.43
N ARG A 102 -4.79 -14.43 5.34
CA ARG A 102 -5.67 -14.00 4.26
C ARG A 102 -5.23 -12.69 3.61
N VAL A 103 -4.44 -11.89 4.32
CA VAL A 103 -3.91 -10.61 3.86
C VAL A 103 -2.48 -10.45 4.38
N VAL A 104 -1.59 -10.06 3.49
CA VAL A 104 -0.17 -9.85 3.76
C VAL A 104 0.27 -8.50 3.21
N GLN A 105 1.03 -7.76 4.00
CA GLN A 105 1.84 -6.62 3.56
C GLN A 105 3.31 -7.04 3.59
N THR A 106 4.04 -6.84 2.52
CA THR A 106 5.48 -7.09 2.46
C THR A 106 6.28 -5.83 2.80
N HIS A 107 7.59 -5.98 2.95
CA HIS A 107 8.49 -4.90 3.33
C HIS A 107 8.86 -4.04 2.11
N ARG A 108 8.37 -2.80 2.06
CA ARG A 108 8.71 -1.85 1.02
C ARG A 108 9.95 -1.06 1.40
N VAL A 109 10.98 -1.10 0.53
CA VAL A 109 12.24 -0.37 0.70
C VAL A 109 12.53 0.54 -0.49
N ALA A 110 13.43 1.50 -0.30
CA ALA A 110 13.82 2.41 -1.37
C ALA A 110 14.65 1.69 -2.46
N LYS A 111 14.30 1.91 -3.73
CA LYS A 111 15.08 1.52 -4.91
C LYS A 111 16.23 2.48 -5.17
N ASN A 112 16.06 3.77 -4.84
CA ASN A 112 17.03 4.82 -5.06
C ASN A 112 17.24 5.69 -3.81
N LEU A 113 18.50 6.14 -3.61
CA LEU A 113 18.92 7.02 -2.53
C LEU A 113 19.79 8.18 -3.06
N ASN A 114 19.61 8.53 -4.32
CA ASN A 114 20.49 9.41 -5.09
C ASN A 114 20.29 10.91 -4.83
N THR A 115 19.26 11.29 -4.05
CA THR A 115 19.00 12.68 -3.64
C THR A 115 18.66 12.76 -2.16
N GLY A 116 18.88 13.94 -1.53
CA GLY A 116 18.49 14.16 -0.13
C GLY A 116 16.99 13.92 0.11
N MET A 117 16.12 14.24 -0.87
CA MET A 117 14.68 13.97 -0.76
C MET A 117 14.37 12.47 -0.78
N ALA A 118 14.98 11.71 -1.70
CA ALA A 118 14.81 10.26 -1.76
C ALA A 118 15.32 9.59 -0.48
N TYR A 119 16.43 10.06 0.08
CA TYR A 119 16.99 9.56 1.33
C TYR A 119 16.05 9.83 2.53
N LEU A 120 15.51 11.06 2.66
CA LEU A 120 14.55 11.38 3.72
C LEU A 120 13.23 10.61 3.58
N ASP A 121 12.76 10.40 2.36
CA ASP A 121 11.56 9.60 2.10
C ASP A 121 11.79 8.13 2.46
N ALA A 122 12.96 7.57 2.14
CA ALA A 122 13.36 6.23 2.53
C ALA A 122 13.42 6.06 4.06
N ILE A 123 14.04 6.98 4.78
CA ILE A 123 14.04 6.97 6.26
C ILE A 123 12.61 7.02 6.81
N SER A 124 11.77 7.88 6.24
CA SER A 124 10.36 7.99 6.66
C SER A 124 9.61 6.67 6.44
N GLU A 125 9.89 5.95 5.35
CA GLU A 125 9.32 4.64 5.08
C GLU A 125 9.79 3.59 6.09
N GLU A 126 11.10 3.54 6.40
CA GLU A 126 11.63 2.58 7.38
C GLU A 126 11.09 2.83 8.80
N ILE A 127 10.88 4.08 9.19
CA ILE A 127 10.21 4.39 10.46
C ILE A 127 8.76 3.86 10.44
N ASN A 128 8.06 3.97 9.29
CA ASN A 128 6.71 3.41 9.15
C ASN A 128 6.73 1.88 9.18
N ASN A 129 7.69 1.23 8.52
CA ASN A 129 7.89 -0.22 8.56
C ASN A 129 8.09 -0.69 10.00
N SER A 130 8.95 0.01 10.77
CA SER A 130 9.25 -0.35 12.16
C SER A 130 8.06 -0.14 13.09
N ILE A 131 7.32 0.98 12.99
CA ILE A 131 6.26 1.33 13.94
C ILE A 131 4.93 0.69 13.55
N PHE A 132 4.42 1.01 12.33
CA PHE A 132 3.05 0.69 11.92
C PHE A 132 2.89 -0.69 11.27
N ARG A 133 3.97 -1.43 11.08
CA ARG A 133 3.96 -2.79 10.55
C ARG A 133 4.60 -3.75 11.56
N LEU A 134 5.92 -3.80 11.66
CA LEU A 134 6.60 -4.73 12.56
C LEU A 134 6.20 -4.55 14.02
N GLY A 135 6.18 -3.29 14.51
CA GLY A 135 5.81 -2.97 15.89
C GLY A 135 4.37 -3.37 16.21
N HIS A 136 3.42 -3.11 15.29
CA HIS A 136 2.01 -3.50 15.46
C HIS A 136 1.86 -5.03 15.50
N VAL A 137 2.49 -5.74 14.57
CA VAL A 137 2.44 -7.21 14.53
C VAL A 137 3.04 -7.83 15.78
N ASN A 138 4.14 -7.28 16.31
CA ASN A 138 4.74 -7.73 17.57
C ASN A 138 3.83 -7.50 18.79
N LEU A 139 2.87 -6.59 18.70
CA LEU A 139 1.84 -6.35 19.70
C LEU A 139 0.56 -7.18 19.46
N GLY A 140 0.55 -8.06 18.45
CA GLY A 140 -0.62 -8.84 18.06
C GLY A 140 -1.68 -8.06 17.29
N MET A 141 -1.30 -6.89 16.75
CA MET A 141 -2.16 -6.03 15.93
C MET A 141 -1.82 -6.18 14.44
N SER A 142 -2.67 -5.69 13.57
CA SER A 142 -2.50 -5.75 12.12
C SER A 142 -1.45 -4.78 11.60
N ALA A 143 -0.69 -5.20 10.59
CA ALA A 143 0.20 -4.32 9.83
C ALA A 143 -0.58 -3.30 9.01
N ALA A 144 0.04 -2.15 8.71
CA ALA A 144 -0.53 -1.14 7.82
C ALA A 144 -0.34 -1.49 6.35
N LEU A 145 -1.38 -1.36 5.53
CA LEU A 145 -1.29 -1.41 4.06
C LEU A 145 -0.70 -0.12 3.48
N ILE A 146 -0.02 -0.21 2.33
CA ILE A 146 0.69 0.93 1.70
C ILE A 146 0.52 1.05 0.19
N GLY A 147 -0.47 0.38 -0.37
CA GLY A 147 -0.79 0.50 -1.79
C GLY A 147 -0.03 -0.45 -2.71
N SER A 148 1.16 -0.92 -2.32
CA SER A 148 1.97 -1.86 -3.10
C SER A 148 2.65 -2.91 -2.23
N GLY A 149 3.05 -4.04 -2.82
CA GLY A 149 3.56 -5.18 -2.07
C GLY A 149 2.50 -5.76 -1.14
N MET A 150 1.24 -5.70 -1.54
CA MET A 150 0.10 -6.22 -0.79
C MET A 150 -0.43 -7.47 -1.47
N ALA A 151 -0.57 -8.55 -0.71
CA ALA A 151 -1.18 -9.78 -1.21
C ALA A 151 -2.42 -10.14 -0.39
N PHE A 152 -3.40 -10.72 -1.08
CA PHE A 152 -4.72 -11.00 -0.52
C PHE A 152 -5.22 -12.36 -1.01
N GLU A 153 -6.00 -13.05 -0.20
CA GLU A 153 -6.93 -14.06 -0.71
C GLU A 153 -7.80 -13.43 -1.81
N TYR A 154 -7.78 -14.00 -3.02
CA TYR A 154 -8.34 -13.33 -4.20
C TYR A 154 -9.84 -13.01 -4.08
N PRO A 155 -10.73 -13.93 -3.63
CA PRO A 155 -12.15 -13.62 -3.47
C PRO A 155 -12.39 -12.48 -2.45
N LEU A 156 -11.59 -12.41 -1.38
CA LEU A 156 -11.66 -11.35 -0.38
C LEU A 156 -11.29 -10.00 -0.98
N PHE A 157 -10.21 -9.96 -1.77
CA PHE A 157 -9.75 -8.75 -2.45
C PHE A 157 -10.77 -8.27 -3.48
N TYR A 158 -11.29 -9.20 -4.29
CA TYR A 158 -12.32 -8.92 -5.28
C TYR A 158 -13.50 -8.19 -4.64
N ASP A 159 -14.11 -8.79 -3.61
CA ASP A 159 -15.29 -8.21 -2.96
C ASP A 159 -14.99 -6.86 -2.30
N ALA A 160 -13.84 -6.73 -1.63
CA ALA A 160 -13.47 -5.48 -0.95
C ALA A 160 -13.14 -4.34 -1.93
N MET A 161 -12.54 -4.66 -3.10
CA MET A 161 -12.19 -3.66 -4.11
C MET A 161 -13.35 -3.27 -4.99
N MET A 162 -14.24 -4.19 -5.37
CA MET A 162 -15.42 -3.84 -6.17
C MET A 162 -16.35 -2.87 -5.44
N ASP A 163 -16.39 -2.93 -4.12
CA ASP A 163 -17.13 -1.98 -3.26
C ASP A 163 -16.33 -0.71 -2.90
N ASN A 164 -15.09 -0.57 -3.38
CA ASN A 164 -14.24 0.57 -3.02
C ASN A 164 -14.55 1.77 -3.93
N THR A 165 -15.02 2.87 -3.34
CA THR A 165 -15.39 4.10 -4.04
C THR A 165 -14.35 5.22 -3.89
N SER A 166 -13.20 4.94 -3.28
CA SER A 166 -12.17 5.96 -3.00
C SER A 166 -11.58 6.54 -4.30
N VAL A 167 -11.45 7.84 -4.34
CA VAL A 167 -10.78 8.58 -5.44
C VAL A 167 -9.26 8.58 -5.26
N GLY A 168 -8.77 8.36 -4.04
CA GLY A 168 -7.35 8.25 -3.72
C GLY A 168 -7.16 7.58 -2.37
N GLY A 169 -6.01 6.88 -2.18
CA GLY A 169 -5.75 6.12 -0.97
C GLY A 169 -6.66 4.89 -0.85
N PHE A 170 -6.81 4.17 -1.94
CA PHE A 170 -7.63 2.94 -1.98
C PHE A 170 -7.20 1.92 -0.93
N ASP A 171 -5.90 1.86 -0.65
CA ASP A 171 -5.26 1.03 0.35
C ASP A 171 -5.80 1.32 1.76
N ARG A 172 -5.99 2.60 2.11
CA ARG A 172 -6.53 3.01 3.41
C ARG A 172 -8.00 2.59 3.59
N VAL A 173 -8.81 2.81 2.57
CA VAL A 173 -10.22 2.39 2.59
C VAL A 173 -10.33 0.86 2.63
N LEU A 174 -9.50 0.17 1.84
CA LEU A 174 -9.41 -1.29 1.85
C LEU A 174 -9.01 -1.81 3.23
N GLU A 175 -7.96 -1.26 3.84
CA GLU A 175 -7.50 -1.59 5.18
C GLU A 175 -8.62 -1.43 6.22
N MET A 176 -9.30 -0.29 6.24
CA MET A 176 -10.42 -0.04 7.17
C MET A 176 -11.56 -1.04 7.01
N LYS A 177 -11.92 -1.39 5.76
CA LYS A 177 -12.95 -2.40 5.47
C LYS A 177 -12.55 -3.78 5.98
N LEU A 178 -11.31 -4.19 5.76
CA LEU A 178 -10.78 -5.48 6.20
C LEU A 178 -10.75 -5.58 7.73
N LEU A 179 -10.21 -4.57 8.40
CA LEU A 179 -10.13 -4.52 9.86
C LEU A 179 -11.53 -4.45 10.51
N TYR A 180 -12.47 -3.74 9.88
CA TYR A 180 -13.86 -3.74 10.37
C TYR A 180 -14.53 -5.12 10.24
N LYS A 181 -14.16 -5.92 9.24
CA LYS A 181 -14.57 -7.32 9.12
C LYS A 181 -13.82 -8.27 10.07
N GLY A 182 -12.83 -7.78 10.82
CA GLY A 182 -11.99 -8.59 11.71
C GLY A 182 -10.94 -9.42 10.97
N ILE A 183 -10.57 -9.01 9.76
CA ILE A 183 -9.51 -9.65 8.97
C ILE A 183 -8.17 -9.08 9.43
N HIS A 184 -7.28 -9.95 9.90
CA HIS A 184 -5.94 -9.58 10.31
C HIS A 184 -5.01 -9.39 9.10
N ILE A 185 -4.14 -8.38 9.15
CA ILE A 185 -3.15 -8.08 8.12
C ILE A 185 -1.77 -8.48 8.64
N HIS A 186 -1.18 -9.51 8.05
CA HIS A 186 0.15 -10.00 8.40
C HIS A 186 1.24 -9.14 7.76
N TYR A 187 2.44 -9.17 8.33
CA TYR A 187 3.60 -8.49 7.79
C TYR A 187 4.73 -9.47 7.53
N LEU A 188 5.32 -9.40 6.33
CA LEU A 188 6.51 -10.17 5.97
C LEU A 188 7.72 -9.22 5.89
N PRO A 189 8.52 -9.13 6.97
CA PRO A 189 9.64 -8.18 7.04
C PRO A 189 10.80 -8.53 6.09
N ASP A 190 10.95 -9.80 5.73
CA ASP A 190 12.05 -10.30 4.91
C ASP A 190 11.72 -10.35 3.41
N THR A 191 10.42 -10.34 3.06
CA THR A 191 9.96 -10.31 1.65
C THR A 191 9.92 -8.87 1.16
N ILE A 192 10.90 -8.51 0.32
CA ILE A 192 11.21 -7.12 -0.02
C ILE A 192 10.64 -6.73 -1.39
N VAL A 193 9.90 -5.61 -1.42
CA VAL A 193 9.55 -4.88 -2.65
C VAL A 193 10.30 -3.54 -2.68
N ARG A 194 10.99 -3.26 -3.80
CA ARG A 194 11.80 -2.03 -4.00
C ARG A 194 10.99 -1.00 -4.75
N ASP A 195 10.80 0.17 -4.14
CA ASP A 195 9.96 1.28 -4.60
C ASP A 195 10.81 2.50 -4.96
N GLU A 196 10.46 3.20 -6.04
CA GLU A 196 11.18 4.39 -6.49
C GLU A 196 10.79 5.62 -5.65
N LYS A 197 11.78 6.21 -4.97
CA LYS A 197 11.55 7.38 -4.11
C LYS A 197 11.59 8.67 -4.89
N ILE A 198 10.71 9.60 -4.51
CA ILE A 198 10.57 10.90 -5.16
C ILE A 198 11.84 11.74 -4.96
N GLN A 199 12.35 12.27 -6.08
CA GLN A 199 13.59 13.04 -6.11
C GLN A 199 13.38 14.56 -6.07
N LYS A 200 12.17 15.04 -6.41
CA LYS A 200 11.85 16.46 -6.55
C LYS A 200 10.90 16.93 -5.44
N ALA A 201 11.24 18.07 -4.78
CA ALA A 201 10.46 18.64 -3.68
C ALA A 201 8.99 18.93 -4.07
N ASN A 202 8.72 19.45 -5.27
CA ASN A 202 7.37 19.76 -5.72
C ASN A 202 6.50 18.50 -5.89
N SER A 203 7.10 17.40 -6.34
CA SER A 203 6.40 16.10 -6.46
C SER A 203 6.14 15.50 -5.08
N PHE A 204 7.09 15.61 -4.16
CA PHE A 204 6.95 15.23 -2.77
C PHE A 204 5.79 15.97 -2.08
N TYR A 205 5.74 17.31 -2.22
CA TYR A 205 4.66 18.10 -1.65
C TYR A 205 3.28 17.67 -2.17
N ARG A 206 3.15 17.49 -3.50
CA ARG A 206 1.89 17.04 -4.12
C ARG A 206 1.47 15.65 -3.62
N GLN A 207 2.42 14.72 -3.48
CA GLN A 207 2.18 13.38 -2.96
C GLN A 207 1.70 13.42 -1.50
N ARG A 208 2.38 14.19 -0.64
CA ARG A 208 2.02 14.32 0.78
C ARG A 208 0.65 14.96 0.97
N ARG A 209 0.33 15.99 0.18
CA ARG A 209 -1.00 16.60 0.19
C ARG A 209 -2.09 15.59 -0.18
N ARG A 210 -1.86 14.79 -1.21
CA ARG A 210 -2.79 13.74 -1.62
C ARG A 210 -2.98 12.68 -0.52
N TRP A 211 -1.90 12.26 0.13
CA TRP A 211 -1.97 11.30 1.24
C TRP A 211 -2.72 11.84 2.45
N LEU A 212 -2.49 13.09 2.83
CA LEU A 212 -3.25 13.73 3.91
C LEU A 212 -4.74 13.81 3.57
N SER A 213 -5.09 14.21 2.35
CA SER A 213 -6.49 14.25 1.91
C SER A 213 -7.16 12.87 1.98
N ALA A 214 -6.47 11.83 1.52
CA ALA A 214 -6.95 10.45 1.59
C ALA A 214 -7.12 9.97 3.05
N GLN A 215 -6.22 10.37 3.95
CA GLN A 215 -6.28 10.06 5.37
C GLN A 215 -7.54 10.62 6.02
N TYR A 216 -7.82 11.92 5.84
CA TYR A 216 -9.03 12.53 6.40
C TYR A 216 -10.30 12.01 5.75
N TYR A 217 -10.28 11.76 4.43
CA TYR A 217 -11.42 11.14 3.75
C TYR A 217 -11.77 9.79 4.39
N SER A 218 -10.78 8.92 4.55
CA SER A 218 -10.95 7.61 5.19
C SER A 218 -11.46 7.74 6.62
N PHE A 219 -10.94 8.69 7.41
CA PHE A 219 -11.45 8.93 8.75
C PHE A 219 -12.95 9.25 8.76
N PHE A 220 -13.40 10.23 7.97
CA PHE A 220 -14.81 10.63 7.95
C PHE A 220 -15.72 9.52 7.41
N GLU A 221 -15.24 8.71 6.47
CA GLU A 221 -16.00 7.57 5.95
C GLU A 221 -16.28 6.53 7.05
N PHE A 222 -15.27 6.27 7.92
CA PHE A 222 -15.36 5.20 8.91
C PHE A 222 -15.64 5.66 10.35
N ALA A 223 -15.68 6.95 10.65
CA ALA A 223 -15.86 7.48 12.00
C ALA A 223 -17.14 6.96 12.69
N ASN A 224 -18.22 6.80 11.94
CA ASN A 224 -19.50 6.30 12.47
C ASN A 224 -19.43 4.84 12.95
N HIS A 225 -18.42 4.09 12.53
CA HIS A 225 -18.20 2.70 12.92
C HIS A 225 -17.40 2.56 14.24
N LEU A 226 -16.91 3.66 14.82
CA LEU A 226 -16.07 3.62 16.03
C LEU A 226 -16.79 3.00 17.23
N LEU A 227 -17.99 3.49 17.57
CA LEU A 227 -18.72 2.96 18.73
C LEU A 227 -19.13 1.48 18.56
N PRO A 228 -19.65 1.03 17.41
CA PRO A 228 -19.87 -0.38 17.13
C PRO A 228 -18.58 -1.22 17.22
N ALA A 229 -17.45 -0.70 16.73
CA ALA A 229 -16.16 -1.40 16.76
C ALA A 229 -15.65 -1.57 18.21
N ILE A 230 -15.73 -0.54 19.05
CA ILE A 230 -15.37 -0.62 20.47
C ILE A 230 -16.23 -1.69 21.19
N ARG A 231 -17.55 -1.66 20.97
CA ARG A 231 -18.48 -2.65 21.57
C ARG A 231 -18.15 -4.10 21.14
N SER A 232 -17.71 -4.25 19.89
CA SER A 232 -17.34 -5.56 19.31
C SER A 232 -15.87 -5.91 19.49
N ARG A 233 -15.10 -5.12 20.27
CA ARG A 233 -13.67 -5.31 20.57
C ARG A 233 -12.77 -5.41 19.31
N LYS A 234 -13.09 -4.67 18.26
CA LYS A 234 -12.30 -4.61 17.02
C LYS A 234 -11.16 -3.59 17.19
N TRP A 235 -10.18 -3.94 18.02
CA TRP A 235 -9.14 -3.00 18.45
C TRP A 235 -8.23 -2.55 17.31
N ASP A 236 -7.91 -3.42 16.35
CA ASP A 236 -7.13 -3.07 15.14
C ASP A 236 -7.82 -1.95 14.35
N PHE A 237 -9.14 -2.07 14.17
CA PHE A 237 -9.93 -1.02 13.52
C PHE A 237 -9.92 0.30 14.29
N CYS A 238 -10.09 0.25 15.62
CA CYS A 238 -10.10 1.43 16.47
C CYS A 238 -8.74 2.14 16.47
N ASP A 239 -7.65 1.39 16.57
CA ASP A 239 -6.28 1.90 16.49
C ASP A 239 -6.02 2.55 15.12
N LYS A 240 -6.39 1.87 14.03
CA LYS A 240 -6.22 2.41 12.70
C LYS A 240 -7.04 3.68 12.46
N LEU A 241 -8.27 3.74 12.96
CA LEU A 241 -9.10 4.93 12.88
C LEU A 241 -8.47 6.10 13.66
N TYR A 242 -7.88 5.83 14.84
CA TYR A 242 -7.12 6.82 15.60
C TYR A 242 -5.90 7.33 14.80
N GLN A 243 -5.17 6.45 14.12
CA GLN A 243 -4.05 6.83 13.26
C GLN A 243 -4.47 7.78 12.12
N GLN A 244 -5.71 7.69 11.62
CA GLN A 244 -6.22 8.59 10.56
C GLN A 244 -6.38 10.04 11.03
N ILE A 245 -6.60 10.31 12.32
CA ILE A 245 -6.71 11.66 12.87
C ILE A 245 -5.42 12.18 13.48
N SER A 246 -4.41 11.32 13.65
CA SER A 246 -3.15 11.73 14.25
C SER A 246 -2.40 12.71 13.34
N LEU A 247 -1.82 13.75 13.96
CA LEU A 247 -0.98 14.71 13.24
C LEU A 247 0.22 14.03 12.62
N SER A 248 0.67 14.54 11.47
CA SER A 248 1.92 14.07 10.88
C SER A 248 3.06 14.22 11.90
N ARG A 249 3.99 13.26 11.93
CA ARG A 249 5.12 13.26 12.88
C ARG A 249 5.90 14.56 12.89
N VAL A 250 6.07 15.19 11.73
CA VAL A 250 6.77 16.49 11.61
C VAL A 250 6.02 17.59 12.34
N LEU A 251 4.69 17.64 12.20
CA LEU A 251 3.86 18.61 12.94
C LEU A 251 3.86 18.31 14.44
N LEU A 252 3.80 17.05 14.83
CA LEU A 252 3.84 16.65 16.24
C LEU A 252 5.18 17.03 16.88
N LEU A 253 6.31 16.76 16.22
CA LEU A 253 7.64 17.16 16.69
C LEU A 253 7.77 18.69 16.79
N GLY A 254 7.28 19.43 15.79
CA GLY A 254 7.24 20.89 15.83
C GLY A 254 6.42 21.43 17.01
N PHE A 255 5.26 20.82 17.27
CA PHE A 255 4.40 21.16 18.40
C PHE A 255 5.07 20.89 19.75
N VAL A 256 5.67 19.70 19.92
CA VAL A 256 6.44 19.35 21.12
C VAL A 256 7.62 20.32 21.33
N PHE A 257 8.34 20.67 20.26
CA PHE A 257 9.43 21.66 20.33
C PHE A 257 8.94 23.03 20.80
N ILE A 258 7.83 23.54 20.23
CA ILE A 258 7.26 24.84 20.63
C ILE A 258 6.82 24.82 22.09
N ILE A 259 6.16 23.76 22.56
CA ILE A 259 5.75 23.62 23.97
C ILE A 259 6.98 23.57 24.88
N SER A 260 8.00 22.79 24.52
CA SER A 260 9.23 22.70 25.31
C SER A 260 9.96 24.04 25.41
N LEU A 261 10.01 24.78 24.29
CA LEU A 261 10.59 26.14 24.27
C LEU A 261 9.77 27.10 25.13
N ALA A 262 8.44 27.08 24.99
CA ALA A 262 7.58 27.93 25.85
C ALA A 262 7.77 27.60 27.33
N HIS A 263 7.78 26.28 27.68
CA HIS A 263 8.03 25.87 29.05
C HIS A 263 9.38 26.37 29.58
N SER A 264 10.46 26.27 28.79
CA SER A 264 11.79 26.75 29.20
C SER A 264 11.86 28.25 29.37
N LEU A 265 11.06 29.01 28.62
CA LEU A 265 11.02 30.49 28.73
C LEU A 265 10.15 30.98 29.89
N PHE A 266 9.09 30.24 30.24
CA PHE A 266 8.13 30.68 31.26
C PHE A 266 8.27 29.93 32.60
N ALA A 267 8.92 28.77 32.64
CA ALA A 267 9.31 28.09 33.88
C ALA A 267 10.61 28.72 34.43
N SER A 268 10.53 29.93 34.98
CA SER A 268 11.65 30.48 35.72
C SER A 268 11.95 29.61 36.93
N PRO A 269 13.21 29.19 37.18
CA PRO A 269 13.55 28.60 38.47
C PRO A 269 13.38 29.66 39.53
N SER A 270 12.41 29.47 40.44
CA SER A 270 12.30 30.21 41.71
C SER A 270 13.41 29.79 42.65
#